data_5652f79259246bd0f23f9173281f3b59
#
_entry.id   5652f79259246bd0f23f9173281f3b59
#
_cell.length_a   1.000
_cell.length_b   1.000
_cell.length_c   1.000
_cell.angle_alpha   90.00
_cell.angle_beta   90.00
_cell.angle_gamma   90.00
#
_symmetry.space_group_name_H-M   'P 1'
#
loop_
_entity.id
_entity.type
_entity.pdbx_description
1 polymer ?
#
loop_
_entity_poly.entity_id
_entity_poly.type
_entity_poly.pdbx_seq_one_letter_code
_entity_poly.pdbx_strand_id
1 'polypeptide(L)'
;KRIIALDIGALVAGTKYRGEFEERLKAVLREIESKEGEIILFIDELHLVVGAGGAEGAVDAGNLLKPALARGELRCIGATTLDEYRKHIEKDAALERRFQPVYVGEPSVEDTIAILRGLKERYEVHHGVRIKDSALIAAAVLSHRYITDRYLPDKAIDLIDEAASRLRIEIDSHPQEIDEIERKIMQLEIEKQALKKEKDSASQERLKEIEKEISEHRKKLEELKTHWEKEKEWIKKIRETKEKIEQAKIDEQHAEREGNLEKVAEIRYGILTQLQKELEEYNKKLADIQKDRKILKEEVDEEDIAEIVSSWTGIPVSKLMEGETEKLLKIEERLKTRVVGQDEAISAVANAIRRARAGISDPKRPIGSFIFLGPTGVGKTELARSLAWFLFDDENAMVRIDMSEYMERHSVSRLIGAPPGYVGYEEGGQLTEAVRRRPYCVILLDEIEKAHHDVFNILLQVLDDGRLTDGQGRVVNFRNTIIIMTSNIGSEWIMEYQNRDRELLMRKINEALRHHFRPEFLNRVDEIIIFNALGKEQIMQIIDIQINNLNTRLAEKGISVELTSECKEFLSQVGFDPHFGARPLKRAIQRYIENPLAQEIIAGNIKEGDKVVVDYKDGNIKFETTSAASVKV
;
A
#
# COMPACT_ATOMS: atom_id res chain seq x y z
N LYS A 1 17.23 38.24 -20.85
CA LYS A 1 18.09 37.07 -20.70
C LYS A 1 17.32 35.83 -21.07
N ARG A 2 17.98 34.81 -21.62
CA ARG A 2 17.39 33.51 -22.01
C ARG A 2 18.02 32.42 -21.17
N ILE A 3 17.21 31.45 -20.71
CA ILE A 3 17.70 30.22 -20.08
C ILE A 3 17.71 29.15 -21.17
N ILE A 4 18.86 28.49 -21.36
CA ILE A 4 19.04 27.42 -22.34
C ILE A 4 19.46 26.17 -21.58
N ALA A 5 18.73 25.09 -21.74
CA ALA A 5 19.10 23.80 -21.16
C ALA A 5 20.16 23.14 -22.07
N LEU A 6 21.23 22.64 -21.46
CA LEU A 6 22.29 21.88 -22.12
C LEU A 6 21.93 20.39 -22.02
N ASP A 7 21.66 19.78 -23.17
CA ASP A 7 21.47 18.34 -23.24
C ASP A 7 22.84 17.64 -23.34
N ILE A 8 23.29 17.08 -22.21
CA ILE A 8 24.56 16.34 -22.15
C ILE A 8 24.46 15.05 -22.97
N GLY A 9 23.30 14.40 -22.98
CA GLY A 9 23.09 13.18 -23.79
C GLY A 9 23.26 13.44 -25.27
N ALA A 10 22.70 14.53 -25.78
CA ALA A 10 22.85 14.95 -27.19
C ALA A 10 24.30 15.31 -27.55
N LEU A 11 25.06 15.90 -26.61
CA LEU A 11 26.48 16.21 -26.81
C LEU A 11 27.34 14.95 -26.90
N VAL A 12 27.03 13.91 -26.15
CA VAL A 12 27.74 12.62 -26.14
C VAL A 12 27.30 11.72 -27.30
N ALA A 13 26.04 11.84 -27.73
CA ALA A 13 25.50 10.99 -28.79
C ALA A 13 26.29 11.12 -30.10
N GLY A 14 26.73 9.97 -30.62
CA GLY A 14 27.47 9.89 -31.90
C GLY A 14 28.95 10.29 -31.82
N THR A 15 29.50 10.62 -30.65
CA THR A 15 30.94 10.85 -30.48
C THR A 15 31.67 9.51 -30.34
N LYS A 16 32.61 9.22 -31.22
CA LYS A 16 33.48 8.02 -31.12
C LYS A 16 34.74 8.27 -30.30
N TYR A 17 35.15 9.52 -30.20
CA TYR A 17 36.39 9.92 -29.53
C TYR A 17 36.15 11.07 -28.56
N ARG A 18 36.91 11.09 -27.47
CA ARG A 18 36.91 12.11 -26.41
C ARG A 18 37.04 13.55 -26.96
N GLY A 19 37.88 13.77 -27.97
CA GLY A 19 38.11 15.08 -28.56
C GLY A 19 36.87 15.70 -29.21
N GLU A 20 36.00 14.89 -29.80
CA GLU A 20 34.78 15.38 -30.47
C GLU A 20 33.78 15.99 -29.48
N PHE A 21 33.62 15.38 -28.31
CA PHE A 21 32.78 15.93 -27.25
C PHE A 21 33.34 17.24 -26.69
N GLU A 22 34.66 17.27 -26.42
CA GLU A 22 35.33 18.48 -25.95
C GLU A 22 35.22 19.64 -26.97
N GLU A 23 35.35 19.36 -28.26
CA GLU A 23 35.16 20.35 -29.31
C GLU A 23 33.74 20.89 -29.40
N ARG A 24 32.72 20.01 -29.30
CA ARG A 24 31.31 20.41 -29.29
C ARG A 24 31.00 21.29 -28.06
N LEU A 25 31.43 20.89 -26.87
CA LEU A 25 31.22 21.68 -25.66
C LEU A 25 31.92 23.03 -25.74
N LYS A 26 33.17 23.07 -26.22
CA LYS A 26 33.91 24.34 -26.47
C LYS A 26 33.20 25.23 -27.47
N ALA A 27 32.59 24.68 -28.52
CA ALA A 27 31.82 25.45 -29.48
C ALA A 27 30.59 26.10 -28.84
N VAL A 28 29.83 25.34 -28.05
CA VAL A 28 28.68 25.86 -27.27
C VAL A 28 29.12 26.96 -26.31
N LEU A 29 30.20 26.75 -25.56
CA LEU A 29 30.70 27.76 -24.62
C LEU A 29 31.12 29.05 -25.31
N ARG A 30 31.85 28.98 -26.45
CA ARG A 30 32.22 30.15 -27.25
C ARG A 30 31.01 30.94 -27.76
N GLU A 31 29.94 30.25 -28.16
CA GLU A 31 28.73 30.91 -28.58
C GLU A 31 28.03 31.63 -27.42
N ILE A 32 27.98 31.02 -26.25
CA ILE A 32 27.45 31.63 -25.03
C ILE A 32 28.27 32.86 -24.63
N GLU A 33 29.61 32.74 -24.62
CA GLU A 33 30.53 33.85 -24.33
C GLU A 33 30.31 35.03 -25.30
N SER A 34 30.06 34.77 -26.61
CA SER A 34 29.81 35.80 -27.63
C SER A 34 28.55 36.62 -27.36
N LYS A 35 27.60 36.12 -26.56
CA LYS A 35 26.33 36.77 -26.20
C LYS A 35 26.38 37.60 -24.92
N GLU A 36 27.57 37.89 -24.39
CA GLU A 36 27.85 38.83 -23.28
C GLU A 36 26.87 38.73 -22.09
N GLY A 37 26.56 37.52 -21.62
CA GLY A 37 25.72 37.27 -20.45
C GLY A 37 24.21 37.42 -20.69
N GLU A 38 23.74 37.42 -21.94
CA GLU A 38 22.32 37.30 -22.27
C GLU A 38 21.79 35.88 -22.02
N ILE A 39 22.68 34.89 -22.08
CA ILE A 39 22.35 33.46 -21.90
C ILE A 39 22.71 33.03 -20.47
N ILE A 40 21.79 32.28 -19.88
CA ILE A 40 22.01 31.54 -18.64
C ILE A 40 21.92 30.06 -19.02
N LEU A 41 23.00 29.31 -18.81
CA LEU A 41 23.05 27.89 -19.11
C LEU A 41 22.41 27.11 -17.94
N PHE A 42 21.48 26.22 -18.25
CA PHE A 42 20.95 25.24 -17.29
C PHE A 42 21.54 23.88 -17.61
N ILE A 43 22.13 23.22 -16.61
CA ILE A 43 22.70 21.88 -16.71
C ILE A 43 21.99 21.00 -15.69
N ASP A 44 21.18 20.06 -16.18
CA ASP A 44 20.64 19.03 -15.35
C ASP A 44 21.69 17.96 -15.08
N GLU A 45 21.57 17.30 -13.92
CA GLU A 45 22.56 16.30 -13.46
C GLU A 45 24.02 16.80 -13.61
N LEU A 46 24.32 17.99 -13.09
CA LEU A 46 25.63 18.64 -13.20
C LEU A 46 26.79 17.70 -12.80
N HIS A 47 26.55 16.74 -11.92
CA HIS A 47 27.53 15.75 -11.49
C HIS A 47 28.02 14.85 -12.66
N LEU A 48 27.23 14.63 -13.70
CA LEU A 48 27.64 13.87 -14.88
C LEU A 48 28.76 14.60 -15.65
N VAL A 49 28.74 15.93 -15.61
CA VAL A 49 29.76 16.76 -16.27
C VAL A 49 31.05 16.80 -15.47
N VAL A 50 30.95 16.69 -14.12
CA VAL A 50 32.06 16.89 -13.19
C VAL A 50 32.69 15.57 -12.72
N GLY A 51 31.88 14.52 -12.56
CA GLY A 51 32.27 13.24 -11.94
C GLY A 51 32.74 12.17 -12.92
N ALA A 52 32.68 12.40 -14.22
CA ALA A 52 33.00 11.41 -15.25
C ALA A 52 34.49 11.01 -15.34
N GLY A 53 35.35 11.54 -14.45
CA GLY A 53 36.81 11.31 -14.47
C GLY A 53 37.31 10.03 -13.79
N GLY A 54 36.42 9.18 -13.20
CA GLY A 54 36.83 8.00 -12.41
C GLY A 54 36.98 6.68 -13.16
N ALA A 55 36.44 6.55 -14.37
CA ALA A 55 36.63 5.37 -15.23
C ALA A 55 37.58 5.70 -16.37
N GLU A 56 38.48 4.78 -16.74
CA GLU A 56 39.40 4.96 -17.86
C GLU A 56 38.62 5.34 -19.14
N GLY A 57 38.66 6.63 -19.49
CA GLY A 57 37.99 7.16 -20.70
C GLY A 57 36.87 8.19 -20.48
N ALA A 58 36.48 8.49 -19.23
CA ALA A 58 35.45 9.47 -18.95
C ALA A 58 35.94 10.93 -19.08
N VAL A 59 35.11 11.79 -19.67
CA VAL A 59 35.45 13.18 -19.99
C VAL A 59 35.28 14.06 -18.78
N ASP A 60 36.36 14.69 -18.34
CA ASP A 60 36.29 15.74 -17.31
C ASP A 60 35.90 17.08 -17.95
N ALA A 61 34.62 17.21 -18.28
CA ALA A 61 34.06 18.44 -18.83
C ALA A 61 34.06 19.59 -17.80
N GLY A 62 34.17 19.25 -16.52
CA GLY A 62 34.30 20.22 -15.44
C GLY A 62 35.50 21.16 -15.65
N ASN A 63 36.62 20.63 -16.15
CA ASN A 63 37.81 21.44 -16.44
C ASN A 63 37.62 22.46 -17.57
N LEU A 64 36.64 22.25 -18.44
CA LEU A 64 36.30 23.21 -19.51
C LEU A 64 35.36 24.33 -18.96
N LEU A 65 34.49 24.02 -18.02
CA LEU A 65 33.55 24.98 -17.41
C LEU A 65 34.26 25.88 -16.39
N LYS A 66 35.23 25.36 -15.64
CA LYS A 66 35.91 26.08 -14.55
C LYS A 66 36.50 27.44 -14.97
N PRO A 67 37.21 27.58 -16.12
CA PRO A 67 37.75 28.88 -16.53
C PRO A 67 36.66 29.91 -16.86
N ALA A 68 35.62 29.51 -17.60
CA ALA A 68 34.53 30.41 -18.00
C ALA A 68 33.70 30.87 -16.81
N LEU A 69 33.44 29.98 -15.84
CA LEU A 69 32.82 30.31 -14.56
C LEU A 69 33.68 31.24 -13.73
N ALA A 70 34.99 31.03 -13.72
CA ALA A 70 35.94 31.85 -12.96
C ALA A 70 36.03 33.30 -13.46
N ARG A 71 35.95 33.50 -14.77
CA ARG A 71 35.95 34.81 -15.40
C ARG A 71 34.60 35.51 -15.40
N GLY A 72 33.51 34.81 -14.95
CA GLY A 72 32.15 35.35 -14.99
C GLY A 72 31.54 35.43 -16.41
N GLU A 73 32.18 34.82 -17.39
CA GLU A 73 31.74 34.76 -18.79
C GLU A 73 30.57 33.79 -18.97
N LEU A 74 30.53 32.75 -18.12
CA LEU A 74 29.45 31.77 -18.08
C LEU A 74 28.57 31.97 -16.86
N ARG A 75 27.26 32.17 -17.05
CA ARG A 75 26.24 32.10 -16.01
C ARG A 75 25.59 30.74 -16.11
N CYS A 76 25.67 29.94 -15.05
CA CYS A 76 25.20 28.57 -15.05
C CYS A 76 24.30 28.28 -13.84
N ILE A 77 23.24 27.54 -14.06
CA ILE A 77 22.41 26.91 -13.04
C ILE A 77 22.63 25.41 -13.22
N GLY A 78 23.15 24.75 -12.19
CA GLY A 78 23.33 23.30 -12.18
C GLY A 78 22.33 22.66 -11.22
N ALA A 79 21.66 21.62 -11.64
CA ALA A 79 20.83 20.79 -10.77
C ALA A 79 21.54 19.45 -10.48
N THR A 80 21.42 18.97 -9.25
CA THR A 80 21.95 17.65 -8.83
C THR A 80 21.31 17.21 -7.53
N THR A 81 21.48 15.95 -7.16
CA THR A 81 21.04 15.44 -5.84
C THR A 81 22.03 15.80 -4.74
N LEU A 82 21.57 15.78 -3.47
CA LEU A 82 22.45 16.09 -2.33
C LEU A 82 23.63 15.13 -2.22
N ASP A 83 23.41 13.85 -2.49
CA ASP A 83 24.47 12.84 -2.39
C ASP A 83 25.51 13.00 -3.49
N GLU A 84 25.09 13.30 -4.71
CA GLU A 84 25.99 13.55 -5.84
C GLU A 84 26.71 14.91 -5.68
N TYR A 85 26.03 15.93 -5.09
CA TYR A 85 26.67 17.20 -4.73
C TYR A 85 27.85 16.97 -3.78
N ARG A 86 27.64 16.21 -2.70
CA ARG A 86 28.68 15.87 -1.72
C ARG A 86 29.84 15.07 -2.33
N LYS A 87 29.51 14.13 -3.23
CA LYS A 87 30.52 13.27 -3.86
C LYS A 87 31.38 13.99 -4.90
N HIS A 88 30.78 14.86 -5.71
CA HIS A 88 31.39 15.40 -6.91
C HIS A 88 31.65 16.91 -6.86
N ILE A 89 30.76 17.72 -6.28
CA ILE A 89 30.90 19.18 -6.29
C ILE A 89 31.65 19.68 -5.06
N GLU A 90 31.24 19.27 -3.86
CA GLU A 90 31.81 19.69 -2.59
C GLU A 90 33.29 19.27 -2.43
N LYS A 91 33.68 18.14 -3.03
CA LYS A 91 35.07 17.67 -3.05
C LYS A 91 35.99 18.46 -4.01
N ASP A 92 35.41 19.15 -4.98
CA ASP A 92 36.15 19.99 -5.91
C ASP A 92 36.13 21.47 -5.47
N ALA A 93 37.12 21.88 -4.70
CA ALA A 93 37.22 23.24 -4.17
C ALA A 93 37.15 24.35 -5.25
N ALA A 94 37.40 24.04 -6.51
CA ALA A 94 37.29 24.98 -7.60
C ALA A 94 35.85 25.19 -8.06
N LEU A 95 35.03 24.17 -8.00
CA LEU A 95 33.58 24.24 -8.33
C LEU A 95 32.78 24.74 -7.14
N GLU A 96 33.03 24.24 -5.95
CA GLU A 96 32.35 24.66 -4.72
C GLU A 96 32.36 26.20 -4.53
N ARG A 97 33.46 26.85 -4.81
CA ARG A 97 33.60 28.33 -4.71
C ARG A 97 32.88 29.10 -5.83
N ARG A 98 32.41 28.42 -6.89
CA ARG A 98 31.82 29.06 -8.06
C ARG A 98 30.32 28.84 -8.18
N PHE A 99 29.79 27.88 -7.44
CA PHE A 99 28.36 27.62 -7.35
C PHE A 99 27.86 27.96 -5.95
N GLN A 100 26.83 28.81 -5.89
CA GLN A 100 26.09 29.05 -4.66
C GLN A 100 25.03 27.95 -4.53
N PRO A 101 25.09 27.10 -3.49
CA PRO A 101 24.08 26.06 -3.31
C PRO A 101 22.72 26.67 -2.96
N VAL A 102 21.67 26.20 -3.62
CA VAL A 102 20.28 26.51 -3.35
C VAL A 102 19.56 25.21 -3.05
N TYR A 103 19.20 25.02 -1.80
CA TYR A 103 18.50 23.80 -1.38
C TYR A 103 17.04 23.86 -1.79
N VAL A 104 16.57 22.86 -2.54
CA VAL A 104 15.17 22.65 -2.91
C VAL A 104 14.64 21.51 -2.08
N GLY A 105 13.82 21.81 -1.08
CA GLY A 105 13.20 20.83 -0.19
C GLY A 105 11.93 20.22 -0.79
N GLU A 106 11.47 19.14 -0.18
CA GLU A 106 10.17 18.54 -0.50
C GLU A 106 9.03 19.54 -0.19
N PRO A 107 8.10 19.81 -1.14
CA PRO A 107 6.98 20.71 -0.89
C PRO A 107 6.00 20.13 0.12
N SER A 108 5.18 20.99 0.73
CA SER A 108 4.07 20.56 1.59
C SER A 108 2.96 19.87 0.77
N VAL A 109 2.02 19.23 1.45
CA VAL A 109 0.82 18.66 0.79
C VAL A 109 0.00 19.75 0.11
N GLU A 110 -0.16 20.91 0.75
CA GLU A 110 -0.88 22.06 0.22
C GLU A 110 -0.21 22.63 -1.04
N ASP A 111 1.12 22.79 -1.00
CA ASP A 111 1.88 23.22 -2.18
C ASP A 111 1.79 22.20 -3.32
N THR A 112 1.83 20.92 -2.98
CA THR A 112 1.66 19.85 -3.96
C THR A 112 0.30 19.89 -4.63
N ILE A 113 -0.79 20.11 -3.89
CA ILE A 113 -2.13 20.28 -4.45
C ILE A 113 -2.16 21.46 -5.41
N ALA A 114 -1.51 22.57 -5.05
CA ALA A 114 -1.43 23.74 -5.94
C ALA A 114 -0.65 23.43 -7.24
N ILE A 115 0.46 22.69 -7.14
CA ILE A 115 1.24 22.22 -8.29
C ILE A 115 0.37 21.32 -9.18
N LEU A 116 -0.31 20.31 -8.60
CA LEU A 116 -1.18 19.40 -9.36
C LEU A 116 -2.32 20.13 -10.08
N ARG A 117 -2.93 21.16 -9.43
CA ARG A 117 -3.94 22.01 -10.08
C ARG A 117 -3.37 22.77 -11.28
N GLY A 118 -2.12 23.23 -11.18
CA GLY A 118 -1.41 23.88 -12.29
C GLY A 118 -1.08 22.94 -13.45
N LEU A 119 -0.90 21.66 -13.18
CA LEU A 119 -0.59 20.63 -14.19
C LEU A 119 -1.84 19.96 -14.78
N LYS A 120 -2.98 20.07 -14.09
CA LYS A 120 -4.23 19.37 -14.41
C LYS A 120 -4.62 19.45 -15.89
N GLU A 121 -4.69 20.65 -16.47
CA GLU A 121 -5.11 20.82 -17.85
C GLU A 121 -4.21 20.08 -18.83
N ARG A 122 -2.90 20.06 -18.59
CA ARG A 122 -1.93 19.36 -19.44
C ARG A 122 -2.13 17.85 -19.41
N TYR A 123 -2.35 17.28 -18.22
CA TYR A 123 -2.62 15.84 -18.08
C TYR A 123 -3.98 15.46 -18.66
N GLU A 124 -5.02 16.30 -18.46
CA GLU A 124 -6.33 16.09 -19.09
C GLU A 124 -6.28 16.07 -20.61
N VAL A 125 -5.49 16.96 -21.22
CA VAL A 125 -5.29 16.99 -22.68
C VAL A 125 -4.46 15.79 -23.15
N HIS A 126 -3.35 15.48 -22.45
CA HIS A 126 -2.45 14.38 -22.85
C HIS A 126 -3.15 13.02 -22.82
N HIS A 127 -3.90 12.72 -21.77
CA HIS A 127 -4.62 11.45 -21.63
C HIS A 127 -6.01 11.47 -22.24
N GLY A 128 -6.59 12.64 -22.48
CA GLY A 128 -7.95 12.80 -23.02
C GLY A 128 -9.06 12.45 -22.02
N VAL A 129 -8.78 12.56 -20.73
CA VAL A 129 -9.71 12.29 -19.61
C VAL A 129 -9.89 13.54 -18.77
N ARG A 130 -10.92 13.57 -17.91
CA ARG A 130 -11.08 14.63 -16.89
C ARG A 130 -10.52 14.16 -15.56
N ILE A 131 -9.99 15.11 -14.78
CA ILE A 131 -9.44 14.85 -13.45
C ILE A 131 -10.20 15.71 -12.45
N LYS A 132 -10.89 15.09 -11.50
CA LYS A 132 -11.59 15.81 -10.42
C LYS A 132 -10.60 16.44 -9.44
N ASP A 133 -11.00 17.56 -8.82
CA ASP A 133 -10.17 18.18 -7.77
C ASP A 133 -9.99 17.26 -6.56
N SER A 134 -11.00 16.43 -6.24
CA SER A 134 -10.89 15.39 -5.21
C SER A 134 -9.79 14.38 -5.50
N ALA A 135 -9.56 14.01 -6.76
CA ALA A 135 -8.46 13.13 -7.16
C ALA A 135 -7.08 13.78 -6.93
N LEU A 136 -6.94 15.09 -7.21
CA LEU A 136 -5.69 15.82 -6.96
C LEU A 136 -5.38 15.89 -5.45
N ILE A 137 -6.40 16.16 -4.64
CA ILE A 137 -6.28 16.16 -3.18
C ILE A 137 -5.91 14.76 -2.68
N ALA A 138 -6.62 13.73 -3.15
CA ALA A 138 -6.34 12.35 -2.79
C ALA A 138 -4.92 11.93 -3.19
N ALA A 139 -4.45 12.28 -4.39
CA ALA A 139 -3.11 11.98 -4.85
C ALA A 139 -2.03 12.59 -3.94
N ALA A 140 -2.17 13.85 -3.55
CA ALA A 140 -1.23 14.52 -2.65
C ALA A 140 -1.26 13.91 -1.24
N VAL A 141 -2.46 13.71 -0.66
CA VAL A 141 -2.64 13.22 0.71
C VAL A 141 -2.24 11.75 0.83
N LEU A 142 -2.75 10.88 -0.05
CA LEU A 142 -2.49 9.44 0.02
C LEU A 142 -1.03 9.12 -0.32
N SER A 143 -0.42 9.81 -1.32
CA SER A 143 1.00 9.60 -1.62
C SER A 143 1.89 10.05 -0.48
N HIS A 144 1.63 11.22 0.12
CA HIS A 144 2.40 11.69 1.27
C HIS A 144 2.36 10.70 2.43
N ARG A 145 1.18 10.12 2.66
CA ARG A 145 0.90 9.25 3.80
C ARG A 145 1.39 7.82 3.59
N TYR A 146 1.18 7.26 2.40
CA TYR A 146 1.35 5.82 2.15
C TYR A 146 2.55 5.47 1.27
N ILE A 147 3.14 6.42 0.54
CA ILE A 147 4.32 6.19 -0.31
C ILE A 147 5.53 6.88 0.34
N THR A 148 6.43 6.09 0.93
CA THR A 148 7.54 6.60 1.74
C THR A 148 8.90 6.55 1.03
N ASP A 149 9.00 5.85 -0.09
CA ASP A 149 10.22 5.66 -0.88
C ASP A 149 10.44 6.71 -1.97
N ARG A 150 9.47 7.63 -2.14
CA ARG A 150 9.49 8.73 -3.11
C ARG A 150 9.10 10.04 -2.44
N TYR A 151 9.43 11.16 -3.09
CA TYR A 151 9.18 12.50 -2.58
C TYR A 151 8.03 13.20 -3.31
N LEU A 152 7.37 14.14 -2.63
CA LEU A 152 6.48 15.10 -3.28
C LEU A 152 7.29 16.12 -4.09
N PRO A 153 6.78 16.65 -5.21
CA PRO A 153 5.45 16.36 -5.78
C PRO A 153 5.41 15.11 -6.66
N ASP A 154 6.54 14.52 -7.02
CA ASP A 154 6.67 13.49 -8.06
C ASP A 154 5.74 12.31 -7.83
N LYS A 155 5.73 11.73 -6.62
CA LYS A 155 4.86 10.59 -6.30
C LYS A 155 3.36 10.89 -6.47
N ALA A 156 2.94 12.13 -6.24
CA ALA A 156 1.55 12.55 -6.45
C ALA A 156 1.25 12.77 -7.94
N ILE A 157 2.21 13.29 -8.70
CA ILE A 157 2.13 13.43 -10.15
C ILE A 157 2.03 12.05 -10.81
N ASP A 158 2.90 11.10 -10.42
CA ASP A 158 2.89 9.73 -10.93
C ASP A 158 1.52 9.05 -10.73
N LEU A 159 0.88 9.25 -9.56
CA LEU A 159 -0.46 8.71 -9.31
C LEU A 159 -1.52 9.27 -10.26
N ILE A 160 -1.47 10.58 -10.53
CA ILE A 160 -2.39 11.21 -11.47
C ILE A 160 -2.15 10.73 -12.88
N ASP A 161 -0.89 10.60 -13.29
CA ASP A 161 -0.50 10.13 -14.62
C ASP A 161 -0.95 8.69 -14.83
N GLU A 162 -0.69 7.80 -13.88
CA GLU A 162 -1.11 6.40 -13.95
C GLU A 162 -2.62 6.24 -13.94
N ALA A 163 -3.35 7.01 -13.09
CA ALA A 163 -4.81 6.97 -13.05
C ALA A 163 -5.42 7.43 -14.37
N ALA A 164 -4.92 8.52 -14.92
CA ALA A 164 -5.38 9.04 -16.19
C ALA A 164 -5.05 8.08 -17.36
N SER A 165 -3.87 7.46 -17.34
CA SER A 165 -3.45 6.46 -18.33
C SER A 165 -4.32 5.21 -18.25
N ARG A 166 -4.59 4.69 -17.04
CA ARG A 166 -5.44 3.51 -16.82
C ARG A 166 -6.87 3.77 -17.31
N LEU A 167 -7.46 4.91 -16.92
CA LEU A 167 -8.79 5.28 -17.37
C LEU A 167 -8.87 5.42 -18.91
N ARG A 168 -7.84 5.97 -19.54
CA ARG A 168 -7.73 6.02 -21.01
C ARG A 168 -7.75 4.64 -21.63
N ILE A 169 -6.97 3.70 -21.08
CA ILE A 169 -6.95 2.30 -21.56
C ILE A 169 -8.34 1.66 -21.39
N GLU A 170 -9.03 1.94 -20.29
CA GLU A 170 -10.40 1.44 -20.07
C GLU A 170 -11.41 2.01 -21.09
N ILE A 171 -11.31 3.30 -21.44
CA ILE A 171 -12.15 3.92 -22.46
C ILE A 171 -11.86 3.33 -23.86
N ASP A 172 -10.59 3.03 -24.15
CA ASP A 172 -10.20 2.46 -25.45
C ASP A 172 -10.44 0.95 -25.54
N SER A 173 -10.57 0.24 -24.42
CA SER A 173 -10.83 -1.20 -24.34
C SER A 173 -12.33 -1.53 -24.32
N HIS A 174 -12.68 -2.81 -24.50
CA HIS A 174 -14.04 -3.27 -24.33
C HIS A 174 -14.46 -3.25 -22.85
N PRO A 175 -15.63 -2.66 -22.50
CA PRO A 175 -16.16 -2.69 -21.14
C PRO A 175 -16.34 -4.13 -20.63
N GLN A 176 -16.05 -4.33 -19.35
CA GLN A 176 -16.16 -5.66 -18.71
C GLN A 176 -17.55 -6.29 -18.87
N GLU A 177 -18.61 -5.49 -18.79
CA GLU A 177 -19.99 -5.97 -18.98
C GLU A 177 -20.23 -6.57 -20.37
N ILE A 178 -19.61 -6.02 -21.41
CA ILE A 178 -19.69 -6.53 -22.78
C ILE A 178 -18.94 -7.86 -22.88
N ASP A 179 -17.73 -7.92 -22.34
CA ASP A 179 -16.88 -9.12 -22.30
C ASP A 179 -17.57 -10.28 -21.56
N GLU A 180 -18.22 -10.00 -20.42
CA GLU A 180 -18.95 -11.02 -19.65
C GLU A 180 -20.12 -11.62 -20.44
N ILE A 181 -20.89 -10.78 -21.13
CA ILE A 181 -22.00 -11.25 -21.97
C ILE A 181 -21.47 -12.03 -23.18
N GLU A 182 -20.39 -11.61 -23.81
CA GLU A 182 -19.76 -12.32 -24.92
C GLU A 182 -19.27 -13.71 -24.48
N ARG A 183 -18.59 -13.80 -23.32
CA ARG A 183 -18.17 -15.09 -22.74
C ARG A 183 -19.37 -16.00 -22.43
N LYS A 184 -20.45 -15.42 -21.88
CA LYS A 184 -21.67 -16.17 -21.61
C LYS A 184 -22.32 -16.74 -22.89
N ILE A 185 -22.40 -15.90 -23.93
CA ILE A 185 -22.88 -16.34 -25.25
C ILE A 185 -22.01 -17.47 -25.80
N MET A 186 -20.68 -17.33 -25.72
CA MET A 186 -19.74 -18.36 -26.18
C MET A 186 -19.92 -19.68 -25.42
N GLN A 187 -20.09 -19.64 -24.10
CA GLN A 187 -20.38 -20.83 -23.29
C GLN A 187 -21.69 -21.52 -23.72
N LEU A 188 -22.76 -20.75 -23.88
CA LEU A 188 -24.04 -21.26 -24.32
C LEU A 188 -23.98 -21.81 -25.75
N GLU A 189 -23.20 -21.23 -26.65
CA GLU A 189 -22.97 -21.75 -28.00
C GLU A 189 -22.23 -23.09 -28.00
N ILE A 190 -21.24 -23.28 -27.11
CA ILE A 190 -20.53 -24.54 -26.92
C ILE A 190 -21.54 -25.62 -26.40
N GLU A 191 -22.35 -25.28 -25.37
CA GLU A 191 -23.38 -26.16 -24.82
C GLU A 191 -24.42 -26.54 -25.91
N LYS A 192 -24.85 -25.56 -26.70
CA LYS A 192 -25.73 -25.79 -27.85
C LYS A 192 -25.16 -26.77 -28.86
N GLN A 193 -23.85 -26.67 -29.18
CA GLN A 193 -23.22 -27.59 -30.11
C GLN A 193 -23.09 -29.01 -29.56
N ALA A 194 -22.86 -29.14 -28.23
CA ALA A 194 -22.82 -30.44 -27.57
C ALA A 194 -24.22 -31.12 -27.60
N LEU A 195 -25.26 -30.41 -27.18
CA LEU A 195 -26.65 -30.92 -27.13
C LEU A 195 -27.25 -31.25 -28.50
N LYS A 196 -26.83 -30.56 -29.57
CA LYS A 196 -27.25 -30.91 -30.94
C LYS A 196 -26.87 -32.32 -31.36
N LYS A 197 -25.88 -32.96 -30.72
CA LYS A 197 -25.47 -34.33 -31.02
C LYS A 197 -26.29 -35.37 -30.27
N GLU A 198 -27.05 -34.96 -29.26
CA GLU A 198 -27.91 -35.81 -28.45
C GLU A 198 -29.34 -35.79 -29.03
N LYS A 199 -30.08 -36.92 -28.88
CA LYS A 199 -31.40 -37.10 -29.50
C LYS A 199 -32.54 -37.30 -28.48
N ASP A 200 -32.24 -37.22 -27.19
CA ASP A 200 -33.22 -37.40 -26.13
C ASP A 200 -34.12 -36.16 -25.94
N SER A 201 -35.30 -36.37 -25.39
CA SER A 201 -36.32 -35.32 -25.23
C SER A 201 -35.85 -34.19 -24.29
N ALA A 202 -35.10 -34.51 -23.23
CA ALA A 202 -34.60 -33.54 -22.29
C ALA A 202 -33.56 -32.59 -22.92
N SER A 203 -32.66 -33.13 -23.75
CA SER A 203 -31.68 -32.36 -24.50
C SER A 203 -32.32 -31.44 -25.53
N GLN A 204 -33.44 -31.85 -26.13
CA GLN A 204 -34.20 -31.00 -27.06
C GLN A 204 -34.93 -29.84 -26.37
N GLU A 205 -35.46 -30.04 -25.16
CA GLU A 205 -36.09 -28.97 -24.38
C GLU A 205 -35.02 -27.97 -23.92
N ARG A 206 -33.90 -28.44 -23.39
CA ARG A 206 -32.78 -27.60 -22.98
C ARG A 206 -32.18 -26.81 -24.15
N LEU A 207 -32.17 -27.40 -25.36
CA LEU A 207 -31.68 -26.73 -26.56
C LEU A 207 -32.56 -25.54 -26.95
N LYS A 208 -33.87 -25.63 -26.78
CA LYS A 208 -34.79 -24.51 -27.01
C LYS A 208 -34.64 -23.39 -26.00
N GLU A 209 -34.40 -23.74 -24.73
CA GLU A 209 -34.09 -22.75 -23.68
C GLU A 209 -32.81 -22.00 -23.97
N ILE A 210 -31.72 -22.71 -24.31
CA ILE A 210 -30.42 -22.11 -24.65
C ILE A 210 -30.56 -21.20 -25.88
N GLU A 211 -31.34 -21.59 -26.91
CA GLU A 211 -31.57 -20.72 -28.07
C GLU A 211 -32.29 -19.41 -27.70
N LYS A 212 -33.19 -19.47 -26.74
CA LYS A 212 -33.88 -18.29 -26.24
C LYS A 212 -32.92 -17.42 -25.43
N GLU A 213 -32.15 -18.02 -24.51
CA GLU A 213 -31.10 -17.32 -23.71
C GLU A 213 -30.07 -16.62 -24.61
N ILE A 214 -29.55 -17.32 -25.64
CA ILE A 214 -28.60 -16.73 -26.60
C ILE A 214 -29.25 -15.54 -27.33
N SER A 215 -30.51 -15.66 -27.75
CA SER A 215 -31.23 -14.56 -28.43
C SER A 215 -31.38 -13.32 -27.53
N GLU A 216 -31.73 -13.54 -26.26
CA GLU A 216 -31.86 -12.47 -25.26
C GLU A 216 -30.51 -11.81 -24.96
N HIS A 217 -29.45 -12.60 -24.74
CA HIS A 217 -28.12 -12.10 -24.53
C HIS A 217 -27.55 -11.34 -25.73
N ARG A 218 -27.80 -11.81 -26.96
CA ARG A 218 -27.39 -11.11 -28.18
C ARG A 218 -28.07 -9.76 -28.35
N LYS A 219 -29.36 -9.65 -28.07
CA LYS A 219 -30.08 -8.36 -28.10
C LYS A 219 -29.46 -7.39 -27.08
N LYS A 220 -29.27 -7.86 -25.86
CA LYS A 220 -28.64 -7.05 -24.81
C LYS A 220 -27.23 -6.61 -25.18
N LEU A 221 -26.47 -7.49 -25.80
CA LEU A 221 -25.09 -7.19 -26.28
C LEU A 221 -25.13 -6.10 -27.36
N GLU A 222 -26.04 -6.18 -28.31
CA GLU A 222 -26.16 -5.21 -29.41
C GLU A 222 -26.58 -3.81 -28.90
N GLU A 223 -27.50 -3.76 -27.93
CA GLU A 223 -27.89 -2.51 -27.25
C GLU A 223 -26.72 -1.89 -26.52
N LEU A 224 -25.95 -2.69 -25.74
CA LEU A 224 -24.79 -2.22 -25.01
C LEU A 224 -23.67 -1.75 -25.94
N LYS A 225 -23.38 -2.49 -27.01
CA LYS A 225 -22.37 -2.09 -28.00
C LYS A 225 -22.74 -0.78 -28.68
N THR A 226 -24.00 -0.63 -29.10
CA THR A 226 -24.47 0.60 -29.74
C THR A 226 -24.36 1.80 -28.80
N HIS A 227 -24.68 1.61 -27.52
CA HIS A 227 -24.56 2.67 -26.52
C HIS A 227 -23.10 3.03 -26.26
N TRP A 228 -22.24 2.03 -26.06
CA TRP A 228 -20.80 2.19 -25.87
C TRP A 228 -20.12 2.90 -27.06
N GLU A 229 -20.44 2.52 -28.30
CA GLU A 229 -19.90 3.17 -29.49
C GLU A 229 -20.29 4.65 -29.57
N LYS A 230 -21.51 5.00 -29.20
CA LYS A 230 -21.96 6.39 -29.13
C LYS A 230 -21.22 7.19 -28.05
N GLU A 231 -21.08 6.63 -26.84
CA GLU A 231 -20.30 7.29 -25.78
C GLU A 231 -18.84 7.52 -26.23
N LYS A 232 -18.20 6.49 -26.77
CA LYS A 232 -16.82 6.55 -27.28
C LYS A 232 -16.63 7.60 -28.37
N GLU A 233 -17.59 7.73 -29.29
CA GLU A 233 -17.56 8.74 -30.35
C GLU A 233 -17.56 10.18 -29.78
N TRP A 234 -18.41 10.46 -28.79
CA TRP A 234 -18.49 11.78 -28.18
C TRP A 234 -17.25 12.09 -27.32
N ILE A 235 -16.76 11.12 -26.55
CA ILE A 235 -15.52 11.26 -25.77
C ILE A 235 -14.34 11.58 -26.72
N LYS A 236 -14.26 10.91 -27.86
CA LYS A 236 -13.25 11.19 -28.88
C LYS A 236 -13.35 12.62 -29.43
N LYS A 237 -14.56 13.10 -29.76
CA LYS A 237 -14.78 14.47 -30.22
C LYS A 237 -14.39 15.51 -29.16
N ILE A 238 -14.73 15.28 -27.90
CA ILE A 238 -14.36 16.15 -26.76
C ILE A 238 -12.83 16.24 -26.67
N ARG A 239 -12.13 15.11 -26.77
CA ARG A 239 -10.67 15.03 -26.72
C ARG A 239 -10.04 15.83 -27.88
N GLU A 240 -10.45 15.56 -29.11
CA GLU A 240 -9.93 16.26 -30.30
C GLU A 240 -10.14 17.78 -30.20
N THR A 241 -11.26 18.21 -29.61
CA THR A 241 -11.55 19.64 -29.39
C THR A 241 -10.66 20.23 -28.31
N LYS A 242 -10.39 19.51 -27.22
CA LYS A 242 -9.45 19.95 -26.17
C LYS A 242 -8.02 20.07 -26.71
N GLU A 243 -7.55 19.11 -27.53
CA GLU A 243 -6.25 19.18 -28.19
C GLU A 243 -6.13 20.44 -29.08
N LYS A 244 -7.18 20.77 -29.84
CA LYS A 244 -7.23 22.01 -30.64
C LYS A 244 -7.20 23.28 -29.79
N ILE A 245 -7.89 23.29 -28.65
CA ILE A 245 -7.87 24.42 -27.71
C ILE A 245 -6.46 24.63 -27.16
N GLU A 246 -5.77 23.56 -26.78
CA GLU A 246 -4.40 23.66 -26.26
C GLU A 246 -3.42 24.14 -27.32
N GLN A 247 -3.53 23.62 -28.54
CA GLN A 247 -2.72 24.11 -29.65
C GLN A 247 -2.97 25.60 -29.94
N ALA A 248 -4.25 26.03 -29.89
CA ALA A 248 -4.58 27.45 -30.09
C ALA A 248 -4.01 28.33 -28.95
N LYS A 249 -3.99 27.85 -27.69
CA LYS A 249 -3.34 28.57 -26.57
C LYS A 249 -1.82 28.70 -26.78
N ILE A 250 -1.17 27.65 -27.27
CA ILE A 250 0.26 27.70 -27.61
C ILE A 250 0.53 28.70 -28.72
N ASP A 251 -0.28 28.69 -29.76
CA ASP A 251 -0.16 29.62 -30.87
C ASP A 251 -0.41 31.07 -30.45
N GLU A 252 -1.36 31.28 -29.53
CA GLU A 252 -1.60 32.59 -28.89
C GLU A 252 -0.37 33.10 -28.15
N GLN A 253 0.26 32.24 -27.32
CA GLN A 253 1.47 32.61 -26.57
C GLN A 253 2.65 32.91 -27.50
N HIS A 254 2.79 32.18 -28.63
CA HIS A 254 3.80 32.46 -29.62
C HIS A 254 3.56 33.80 -30.30
N ALA A 255 2.32 34.08 -30.72
CA ALA A 255 1.96 35.35 -31.33
C ALA A 255 2.17 36.53 -30.36
N GLU A 256 1.89 36.34 -29.07
CA GLU A 256 2.12 37.36 -28.03
C GLU A 256 3.61 37.67 -27.83
N ARG A 257 4.47 36.65 -27.88
CA ARG A 257 5.95 36.80 -27.83
C ARG A 257 6.52 37.48 -29.07
N GLU A 258 5.91 37.29 -30.21
CA GLU A 258 6.25 37.96 -31.46
C GLU A 258 5.70 39.36 -31.56
N GLY A 259 4.83 39.78 -30.64
CA GLY A 259 4.18 41.11 -30.62
C GLY A 259 3.06 41.24 -31.64
N ASN A 260 2.56 40.14 -32.19
CA ASN A 260 1.51 40.14 -33.21
C ASN A 260 0.11 40.15 -32.53
N LEU A 261 -0.31 41.33 -32.09
CA LEU A 261 -1.56 41.54 -31.37
C LEU A 261 -2.83 41.23 -32.20
N GLU A 262 -2.76 41.34 -33.51
CA GLU A 262 -3.87 41.03 -34.41
C GLU A 262 -4.15 39.52 -34.40
N LYS A 263 -3.11 38.70 -34.50
CA LYS A 263 -3.21 37.23 -34.44
C LYS A 263 -3.63 36.76 -33.04
N VAL A 264 -3.16 37.40 -31.98
CA VAL A 264 -3.60 37.13 -30.61
C VAL A 264 -5.11 37.37 -30.46
N ALA A 265 -5.63 38.51 -31.01
CA ALA A 265 -7.05 38.83 -30.95
C ALA A 265 -7.91 37.83 -31.73
N GLU A 266 -7.47 37.41 -32.92
CA GLU A 266 -8.13 36.40 -33.74
C GLU A 266 -8.22 35.06 -33.02
N ILE A 267 -7.13 34.60 -32.43
CA ILE A 267 -7.12 33.33 -31.70
C ILE A 267 -8.00 33.42 -30.44
N ARG A 268 -7.85 34.46 -29.62
CA ARG A 268 -8.55 34.63 -28.33
C ARG A 268 -10.05 34.79 -28.48
N TYR A 269 -10.48 35.68 -29.36
CA TYR A 269 -11.90 36.04 -29.51
C TYR A 269 -12.62 35.26 -30.62
N GLY A 270 -11.88 34.72 -31.59
CA GLY A 270 -12.44 33.91 -32.68
C GLY A 270 -12.35 32.42 -32.36
N ILE A 271 -11.15 31.85 -32.52
CA ILE A 271 -10.92 30.41 -32.51
C ILE A 271 -11.24 29.77 -31.14
N LEU A 272 -10.67 30.31 -30.05
CA LEU A 272 -10.88 29.76 -28.70
C LEU A 272 -12.33 29.83 -28.27
N THR A 273 -13.02 30.96 -28.58
CA THR A 273 -14.44 31.11 -28.22
C THR A 273 -15.33 30.11 -28.96
N GLN A 274 -15.02 29.81 -30.23
CA GLN A 274 -15.76 28.83 -31.01
C GLN A 274 -15.52 27.40 -30.48
N LEU A 275 -14.27 27.04 -30.27
CA LEU A 275 -13.91 25.71 -29.75
C LEU A 275 -14.48 25.45 -28.35
N GLN A 276 -14.57 26.48 -27.50
CA GLN A 276 -15.21 26.37 -26.19
C GLN A 276 -16.71 26.10 -26.30
N LYS A 277 -17.42 26.73 -27.22
CA LYS A 277 -18.85 26.45 -27.48
C LYS A 277 -19.06 25.03 -27.99
N GLU A 278 -18.22 24.59 -28.93
CA GLU A 278 -18.27 23.21 -29.44
C GLU A 278 -18.05 22.19 -28.31
N LEU A 279 -17.09 22.45 -27.43
CA LEU A 279 -16.80 21.61 -26.27
C LEU A 279 -18.01 21.53 -25.30
N GLU A 280 -18.66 22.65 -25.03
CA GLU A 280 -19.88 22.66 -24.19
C GLU A 280 -21.05 21.87 -24.83
N GLU A 281 -21.22 21.97 -26.16
CA GLU A 281 -22.25 21.19 -26.86
C GLU A 281 -21.97 19.69 -26.81
N TYR A 282 -20.72 19.28 -26.99
CA TYR A 282 -20.34 17.86 -26.94
C TYR A 282 -20.49 17.29 -25.52
N ASN A 283 -20.11 18.06 -24.50
CA ASN A 283 -20.33 17.67 -23.12
C ASN A 283 -21.83 17.50 -22.77
N LYS A 284 -22.70 18.39 -23.28
CA LYS A 284 -24.17 18.25 -23.10
C LYS A 284 -24.69 16.98 -23.78
N LYS A 285 -24.27 16.71 -25.01
CA LYS A 285 -24.70 15.50 -25.74
C LYS A 285 -24.25 14.22 -25.05
N LEU A 286 -23.02 14.20 -24.53
CA LEU A 286 -22.51 13.06 -23.77
C LEU A 286 -23.30 12.87 -22.47
N ALA A 287 -23.53 13.94 -21.72
CA ALA A 287 -24.32 13.91 -20.49
C ALA A 287 -25.77 13.43 -20.72
N ASP A 288 -26.39 13.79 -21.86
CA ASP A 288 -27.72 13.31 -22.22
C ASP A 288 -27.74 11.78 -22.50
N ILE A 289 -26.72 11.26 -23.15
CA ILE A 289 -26.58 9.81 -23.41
C ILE A 289 -26.34 9.05 -22.10
N GLN A 290 -25.55 9.61 -21.19
CA GLN A 290 -25.19 8.98 -19.91
C GLN A 290 -26.31 9.05 -18.85
N LYS A 291 -27.38 9.82 -19.07
CA LYS A 291 -28.57 9.86 -18.17
C LYS A 291 -29.25 8.51 -18.04
N ASP A 292 -29.35 7.78 -19.15
CA ASP A 292 -30.02 6.47 -19.17
C ASP A 292 -29.11 5.38 -18.59
N ARG A 293 -27.84 5.38 -18.98
CA ARG A 293 -26.83 4.43 -18.51
C ARG A 293 -25.44 4.99 -18.81
N LYS A 294 -24.56 4.99 -17.80
CA LYS A 294 -23.15 5.33 -17.93
C LYS A 294 -22.34 4.05 -18.02
N ILE A 295 -21.77 3.76 -19.19
CA ILE A 295 -20.94 2.57 -19.42
C ILE A 295 -19.46 2.93 -19.27
N LEU A 296 -19.03 4.11 -19.77
CA LEU A 296 -17.66 4.57 -19.69
C LEU A 296 -17.50 5.62 -18.58
N LYS A 297 -16.51 5.41 -17.74
CA LYS A 297 -16.02 6.43 -16.81
C LYS A 297 -15.11 7.37 -17.61
N GLU A 298 -15.27 8.67 -17.44
CA GLU A 298 -14.50 9.70 -18.17
C GLU A 298 -13.71 10.64 -17.24
N GLU A 299 -13.89 10.47 -15.95
CA GLU A 299 -13.31 11.31 -14.92
C GLU A 299 -12.54 10.48 -13.92
N VAL A 300 -11.29 10.85 -13.68
CA VAL A 300 -10.48 10.31 -12.59
C VAL A 300 -10.97 10.91 -11.28
N ASP A 301 -11.31 10.07 -10.31
CA ASP A 301 -11.72 10.48 -8.97
C ASP A 301 -10.79 9.93 -7.87
N GLU A 302 -11.17 10.13 -6.62
CA GLU A 302 -10.36 9.71 -5.48
C GLU A 302 -10.25 8.18 -5.34
N GLU A 303 -11.25 7.43 -5.83
CA GLU A 303 -11.26 5.96 -5.78
C GLU A 303 -10.22 5.37 -6.74
N ASP A 304 -10.08 5.94 -7.96
CA ASP A 304 -9.03 5.54 -8.90
C ASP A 304 -7.64 5.74 -8.32
N ILE A 305 -7.42 6.87 -7.65
CA ILE A 305 -6.15 7.13 -6.96
C ILE A 305 -5.92 6.14 -5.83
N ALA A 306 -6.96 5.83 -5.04
CA ALA A 306 -6.85 4.86 -3.96
C ALA A 306 -6.55 3.45 -4.48
N GLU A 307 -7.11 3.04 -5.63
CA GLU A 307 -6.79 1.77 -6.28
C GLU A 307 -5.31 1.66 -6.66
N ILE A 308 -4.73 2.73 -7.22
CA ILE A 308 -3.31 2.74 -7.58
C ILE A 308 -2.45 2.70 -6.33
N VAL A 309 -2.74 3.52 -5.33
CA VAL A 309 -2.03 3.47 -4.04
C VAL A 309 -2.13 2.08 -3.42
N SER A 310 -3.29 1.44 -3.51
CA SER A 310 -3.50 0.06 -3.07
C SER A 310 -2.59 -0.92 -3.82
N SER A 311 -2.49 -0.80 -5.14
CA SER A 311 -1.63 -1.67 -5.95
C SER A 311 -0.14 -1.51 -5.63
N TRP A 312 0.32 -0.29 -5.33
CA TRP A 312 1.70 0.01 -5.00
C TRP A 312 2.08 -0.38 -3.57
N THR A 313 1.15 -0.21 -2.62
CA THR A 313 1.41 -0.39 -1.18
C THR A 313 0.91 -1.72 -0.63
N GLY A 314 -0.01 -2.38 -1.34
CA GLY A 314 -0.71 -3.56 -0.85
C GLY A 314 -1.81 -3.27 0.18
N ILE A 315 -2.18 -1.99 0.41
CA ILE A 315 -3.23 -1.59 1.36
C ILE A 315 -4.58 -1.60 0.63
N PRO A 316 -5.61 -2.32 1.11
CA PRO A 316 -6.92 -2.37 0.43
C PRO A 316 -7.59 -1.01 0.25
N VAL A 317 -8.26 -0.81 -0.91
CA VAL A 317 -8.96 0.44 -1.27
C VAL A 317 -9.98 0.84 -0.22
N SER A 318 -10.75 -0.12 0.31
CA SER A 318 -11.74 0.12 1.36
C SER A 318 -11.15 0.82 2.59
N LYS A 319 -9.88 0.51 2.92
CA LYS A 319 -9.16 1.14 4.03
C LYS A 319 -8.66 2.54 3.71
N LEU A 320 -8.33 2.80 2.46
CA LEU A 320 -7.89 4.11 2.00
C LEU A 320 -9.05 5.12 1.94
N MET A 321 -10.25 4.63 1.59
CA MET A 321 -11.44 5.43 1.39
C MET A 321 -12.33 5.58 2.64
N GLU A 322 -12.30 4.59 3.54
CA GLU A 322 -13.11 4.64 4.77
C GLU A 322 -12.64 5.78 5.69
N GLY A 323 -13.56 6.59 6.15
CA GLY A 323 -13.27 7.67 7.11
C GLY A 323 -12.54 7.12 8.34
N GLU A 324 -11.24 7.39 8.41
CA GLU A 324 -10.33 6.84 9.43
C GLU A 324 -10.83 7.12 10.87
N THR A 325 -11.45 8.26 11.03
CA THR A 325 -11.99 8.69 12.33
C THR A 325 -13.06 7.73 12.86
N GLU A 326 -13.97 7.26 12.01
CA GLU A 326 -15.04 6.35 12.43
C GLU A 326 -14.52 4.94 12.75
N LYS A 327 -13.54 4.46 11.98
CA LYS A 327 -12.84 3.19 12.28
C LYS A 327 -12.13 3.23 13.62
N LEU A 328 -11.36 4.31 13.87
CA LEU A 328 -10.58 4.45 15.10
C LEU A 328 -11.46 4.58 16.35
N LEU A 329 -12.68 5.08 16.20
CA LEU A 329 -13.65 5.10 17.30
C LEU A 329 -14.15 3.69 17.64
N LYS A 330 -14.27 2.78 16.67
CA LYS A 330 -14.79 1.41 16.83
C LYS A 330 -13.70 0.34 16.97
N ILE A 331 -12.41 0.73 17.14
CA ILE A 331 -11.27 -0.21 17.20
C ILE A 331 -11.44 -1.26 18.33
N GLU A 332 -11.88 -0.84 19.50
CA GLU A 332 -12.05 -1.74 20.65
C GLU A 332 -13.12 -2.79 20.38
N GLU A 333 -14.27 -2.39 19.84
CA GLU A 333 -15.36 -3.30 19.50
C GLU A 333 -14.92 -4.35 18.48
N ARG A 334 -14.22 -3.92 17.42
CA ARG A 334 -13.70 -4.82 16.37
C ARG A 334 -12.62 -5.78 16.91
N LEU A 335 -11.73 -5.32 17.76
CA LEU A 335 -10.70 -6.20 18.35
C LEU A 335 -11.29 -7.21 19.32
N LYS A 336 -12.34 -6.84 20.10
CA LYS A 336 -13.05 -7.74 21.02
C LYS A 336 -13.75 -8.90 20.33
N THR A 337 -14.09 -8.78 19.05
CA THR A 337 -14.65 -9.92 18.28
C THR A 337 -13.65 -11.06 18.09
N ARG A 338 -12.36 -10.79 18.23
CA ARG A 338 -11.28 -11.76 17.99
C ARG A 338 -10.47 -12.09 19.23
N VAL A 339 -10.31 -11.13 20.13
CA VAL A 339 -9.49 -11.26 21.35
C VAL A 339 -10.39 -11.15 22.56
N VAL A 340 -10.46 -12.23 23.33
CA VAL A 340 -11.37 -12.38 24.46
C VAL A 340 -10.64 -12.15 25.78
N GLY A 341 -11.28 -11.44 26.73
CA GLY A 341 -10.83 -11.32 28.11
C GLY A 341 -9.61 -10.43 28.34
N GLN A 342 -9.25 -9.57 27.38
CA GLN A 342 -8.10 -8.68 27.44
C GLN A 342 -8.49 -7.20 27.22
N ASP A 343 -9.59 -6.77 27.84
CA ASP A 343 -10.17 -5.43 27.62
C ASP A 343 -9.18 -4.29 27.89
N GLU A 344 -8.38 -4.40 28.95
CA GLU A 344 -7.37 -3.38 29.28
C GLU A 344 -6.27 -3.31 28.21
N ALA A 345 -5.82 -4.46 27.73
CA ALA A 345 -4.82 -4.54 26.66
C ALA A 345 -5.34 -3.92 25.37
N ILE A 346 -6.57 -4.23 24.99
CA ILE A 346 -7.24 -3.69 23.82
C ILE A 346 -7.37 -2.17 23.94
N SER A 347 -7.83 -1.67 25.09
CA SER A 347 -8.02 -0.23 25.33
C SER A 347 -6.69 0.54 25.31
N ALA A 348 -5.63 0.01 25.93
CA ALA A 348 -4.30 0.63 25.94
C ALA A 348 -3.75 0.77 24.51
N VAL A 349 -3.82 -0.31 23.72
CA VAL A 349 -3.39 -0.30 22.33
C VAL A 349 -4.24 0.67 21.48
N ALA A 350 -5.56 0.63 21.64
CA ALA A 350 -6.47 1.52 20.90
C ALA A 350 -6.18 3.00 21.17
N ASN A 351 -5.92 3.36 22.43
CA ASN A 351 -5.60 4.72 22.82
C ASN A 351 -4.24 5.19 22.26
N ALA A 352 -3.23 4.32 22.23
CA ALA A 352 -1.94 4.65 21.65
C ALA A 352 -2.05 4.89 20.13
N ILE A 353 -2.80 4.04 19.43
CA ILE A 353 -3.07 4.22 17.99
C ILE A 353 -3.85 5.50 17.73
N ARG A 354 -4.88 5.82 18.54
CA ARG A 354 -5.62 7.08 18.42
C ARG A 354 -4.72 8.30 18.61
N ARG A 355 -3.82 8.30 19.62
CA ARG A 355 -2.85 9.39 19.84
C ARG A 355 -1.94 9.59 18.64
N ALA A 356 -1.41 8.52 18.07
CA ALA A 356 -0.54 8.59 16.91
C ALA A 356 -1.27 9.13 15.68
N ARG A 357 -2.50 8.65 15.42
CA ARG A 357 -3.30 9.08 14.27
C ARG A 357 -3.88 10.48 14.40
N ALA A 358 -4.10 10.95 15.62
CA ALA A 358 -4.49 12.34 15.88
C ALA A 358 -3.33 13.35 15.75
N GLY A 359 -2.12 12.88 15.42
CA GLY A 359 -0.94 13.75 15.27
C GLY A 359 -0.39 14.32 16.60
N ILE A 360 -0.80 13.74 17.75
CA ILE A 360 -0.37 14.18 19.08
C ILE A 360 0.97 13.53 19.47
N SER A 361 1.28 12.36 18.89
CA SER A 361 2.55 11.66 19.12
C SER A 361 3.68 12.25 18.26
N ASP A 362 4.93 12.00 18.65
CA ASP A 362 6.10 12.43 17.88
C ASP A 362 6.09 11.76 16.47
N PRO A 363 6.07 12.54 15.39
CA PRO A 363 6.00 12.02 14.02
C PRO A 363 7.26 11.26 13.59
N LYS A 364 8.34 11.33 14.37
CA LYS A 364 9.58 10.58 14.10
C LYS A 364 9.51 9.15 14.61
N ARG A 365 8.63 8.82 15.55
CA ARG A 365 8.53 7.51 16.20
C ARG A 365 7.59 6.56 15.44
N PRO A 366 7.67 5.23 15.67
CA PRO A 366 6.65 4.28 15.21
C PRO A 366 5.24 4.66 15.68
N ILE A 367 4.19 4.14 15.02
CA ILE A 367 2.78 4.37 15.41
C ILE A 367 2.53 3.99 16.87
N GLY A 368 3.18 2.92 17.33
CA GLY A 368 3.14 2.48 18.72
C GLY A 368 4.15 1.38 19.00
N SER A 369 4.60 1.33 20.25
CA SER A 369 5.55 0.34 20.74
C SER A 369 5.06 -0.25 22.05
N PHE A 370 4.95 -1.58 22.11
CA PHE A 370 4.29 -2.27 23.22
C PHE A 370 5.12 -3.44 23.73
N ILE A 371 5.14 -3.66 25.04
CA ILE A 371 5.57 -4.91 25.66
C ILE A 371 4.35 -5.64 26.20
N PHE A 372 4.06 -6.82 25.67
CA PHE A 372 2.97 -7.70 26.11
C PHE A 372 3.49 -8.74 27.09
N LEU A 373 3.13 -8.60 28.35
CA LEU A 373 3.51 -9.51 29.42
C LEU A 373 2.38 -10.49 29.76
N GLY A 374 2.72 -11.71 30.08
CA GLY A 374 1.74 -12.69 30.54
C GLY A 374 2.03 -14.11 30.16
N PRO A 375 1.28 -15.08 30.70
CA PRO A 375 1.48 -16.50 30.44
C PRO A 375 1.28 -16.85 28.95
N THR A 376 1.69 -18.03 28.57
CA THR A 376 1.53 -18.53 27.20
C THR A 376 0.05 -18.80 26.93
N GLY A 377 -0.41 -18.54 25.68
CA GLY A 377 -1.77 -18.91 25.24
C GLY A 377 -2.89 -18.00 25.72
N VAL A 378 -2.59 -16.78 26.20
CA VAL A 378 -3.60 -15.79 26.66
C VAL A 378 -4.03 -14.79 25.57
N GLY A 379 -3.49 -14.89 24.35
CA GLY A 379 -3.91 -14.05 23.22
C GLY A 379 -2.92 -12.97 22.78
N LYS A 380 -1.68 -12.92 23.30
CA LYS A 380 -0.66 -11.90 22.92
C LYS A 380 -0.44 -11.84 21.41
N THR A 381 -0.15 -12.97 20.79
CA THR A 381 0.06 -13.07 19.33
C THR A 381 -1.23 -12.83 18.54
N GLU A 382 -2.40 -13.20 19.09
CA GLU A 382 -3.68 -12.99 18.44
C GLU A 382 -4.05 -11.50 18.40
N LEU A 383 -3.75 -10.74 19.46
CA LEU A 383 -3.94 -9.29 19.44
C LEU A 383 -3.06 -8.62 18.38
N ALA A 384 -1.80 -9.05 18.23
CA ALA A 384 -0.90 -8.54 17.19
C ALA A 384 -1.46 -8.83 15.78
N ARG A 385 -1.96 -10.05 15.53
CA ARG A 385 -2.59 -10.43 14.27
C ARG A 385 -3.88 -9.66 14.02
N SER A 386 -4.71 -9.49 15.04
CA SER A 386 -5.95 -8.72 14.96
C SER A 386 -5.70 -7.25 14.66
N LEU A 387 -4.60 -6.68 15.15
CA LEU A 387 -4.16 -5.32 14.82
C LEU A 387 -3.70 -5.21 13.37
N ALA A 388 -2.94 -6.17 12.86
CA ALA A 388 -2.55 -6.20 11.45
C ALA A 388 -3.79 -6.25 10.55
N TRP A 389 -4.73 -7.15 10.86
CA TRP A 389 -6.02 -7.23 10.17
C TRP A 389 -6.81 -5.91 10.26
N PHE A 390 -6.92 -5.32 11.44
CA PHE A 390 -7.70 -4.09 11.64
C PHE A 390 -7.13 -2.89 10.90
N LEU A 391 -5.81 -2.70 10.96
CA LEU A 391 -5.14 -1.52 10.40
C LEU A 391 -4.84 -1.65 8.92
N PHE A 392 -4.49 -2.86 8.47
CA PHE A 392 -3.98 -3.10 7.12
C PHE A 392 -4.86 -4.07 6.31
N ASP A 393 -5.97 -4.57 6.88
CA ASP A 393 -6.93 -5.53 6.30
C ASP A 393 -6.31 -6.87 5.86
N ASP A 394 -5.08 -7.12 6.30
CA ASP A 394 -4.32 -8.33 6.01
C ASP A 394 -3.70 -8.86 7.31
N GLU A 395 -4.09 -10.06 7.70
CA GLU A 395 -3.48 -10.76 8.85
C GLU A 395 -1.99 -11.06 8.64
N ASN A 396 -1.56 -11.14 7.37
CA ASN A 396 -0.18 -11.37 6.97
C ASN A 396 0.65 -10.08 6.91
N ALA A 397 0.04 -8.90 7.13
CA ALA A 397 0.77 -7.65 7.34
C ALA A 397 1.46 -7.63 8.72
N MET A 398 2.02 -8.77 9.12
CA MET A 398 2.73 -8.98 10.37
C MET A 398 4.08 -9.65 10.12
N VAL A 399 5.15 -8.99 10.53
CA VAL A 399 6.51 -9.54 10.54
C VAL A 399 6.77 -10.16 11.91
N ARG A 400 6.82 -11.49 11.98
CA ARG A 400 7.09 -12.20 13.22
C ARG A 400 8.55 -12.67 13.27
N ILE A 401 9.24 -12.31 14.33
CA ILE A 401 10.63 -12.70 14.58
C ILE A 401 10.71 -13.29 15.99
N ASP A 402 11.21 -14.52 16.09
CA ASP A 402 11.43 -15.20 17.37
C ASP A 402 12.81 -14.82 17.91
N MET A 403 12.84 -14.14 19.05
CA MET A 403 14.07 -13.65 19.66
C MET A 403 14.95 -14.78 20.23
N SER A 404 14.43 -15.99 20.38
CA SER A 404 15.24 -17.15 20.74
C SER A 404 16.29 -17.50 19.69
N GLU A 405 16.10 -17.10 18.43
CA GLU A 405 17.10 -17.25 17.36
C GLU A 405 18.20 -16.18 17.41
N TYR A 406 18.04 -15.15 18.25
CA TYR A 406 18.94 -13.99 18.37
C TYR A 406 19.61 -13.86 19.75
N MET A 407 19.86 -15.00 20.37
CA MET A 407 20.53 -15.07 21.68
C MET A 407 22.03 -14.77 21.60
N GLU A 408 22.65 -14.95 20.44
CA GLU A 408 24.09 -14.78 20.24
C GLU A 408 24.41 -13.51 19.45
N ARG A 409 25.57 -12.91 19.75
CA ARG A 409 25.98 -11.64 19.13
C ARG A 409 26.04 -11.71 17.60
N HIS A 410 26.51 -12.80 17.04
CA HIS A 410 26.61 -12.94 15.58
C HIS A 410 25.24 -13.06 14.89
N SER A 411 24.21 -13.51 15.61
CA SER A 411 22.87 -13.59 15.06
C SER A 411 22.23 -12.21 14.85
N VAL A 412 22.70 -11.19 15.59
CA VAL A 412 22.15 -9.83 15.52
C VAL A 412 22.34 -9.21 14.13
N SER A 413 23.46 -9.51 13.45
CA SER A 413 23.71 -9.06 12.07
C SER A 413 22.68 -9.60 11.08
N ARG A 414 21.99 -10.71 11.36
CA ARG A 414 20.90 -11.24 10.52
C ARG A 414 19.66 -10.34 10.55
N LEU A 415 19.47 -9.53 11.62
CA LEU A 415 18.33 -8.59 11.69
C LEU A 415 18.50 -7.39 10.75
N ILE A 416 19.73 -6.85 10.67
CA ILE A 416 20.03 -5.61 9.95
C ILE A 416 20.82 -5.83 8.66
N GLY A 417 21.30 -7.04 8.42
CA GLY A 417 22.21 -7.40 7.33
C GLY A 417 23.68 -7.39 7.75
N ALA A 418 24.49 -8.23 7.09
CA ALA A 418 25.91 -8.30 7.33
C ALA A 418 26.63 -7.06 6.75
N PRO A 419 27.70 -6.55 7.41
CA PRO A 419 28.49 -5.46 6.85
C PRO A 419 29.28 -5.92 5.61
N PRO A 420 29.76 -4.97 4.77
CA PRO A 420 30.52 -5.29 3.57
C PRO A 420 31.71 -6.22 3.85
N GLY A 421 31.85 -7.27 3.04
CA GLY A 421 32.93 -8.24 3.14
C GLY A 421 32.63 -9.47 4.01
N TYR A 422 31.46 -9.55 4.63
CA TYR A 422 31.02 -10.73 5.38
C TYR A 422 30.04 -11.60 4.57
N VAL A 423 29.97 -12.89 4.88
CA VAL A 423 29.04 -13.84 4.27
C VAL A 423 27.60 -13.41 4.61
N GLY A 424 26.72 -13.36 3.60
CA GLY A 424 25.32 -12.89 3.75
C GLY A 424 25.10 -11.39 3.50
N TYR A 425 26.11 -10.65 3.05
CA TYR A 425 25.96 -9.21 2.71
C TYR A 425 24.87 -8.94 1.64
N GLU A 426 24.75 -9.81 0.65
CA GLU A 426 23.78 -9.67 -0.43
C GLU A 426 22.34 -10.03 -0.01
N GLU A 427 22.16 -10.82 1.04
CA GLU A 427 20.84 -11.30 1.48
C GLU A 427 20.00 -10.21 2.20
N GLY A 428 20.66 -9.14 2.68
CA GLY A 428 20.02 -8.10 3.48
C GLY A 428 19.65 -8.56 4.90
N GLY A 429 19.09 -7.68 5.72
CA GLY A 429 18.64 -8.02 7.07
C GLY A 429 17.20 -8.49 7.10
N GLN A 430 16.91 -9.52 7.88
CA GLN A 430 15.56 -10.10 7.98
C GLN A 430 14.50 -9.05 8.40
N LEU A 431 14.81 -8.22 9.39
CA LEU A 431 13.91 -7.15 9.85
C LEU A 431 13.86 -6.01 8.84
N THR A 432 15.04 -5.52 8.39
CA THR A 432 15.13 -4.35 7.50
C THR A 432 14.52 -4.63 6.13
N GLU A 433 14.76 -5.80 5.52
CA GLU A 433 14.17 -6.18 4.24
C GLU A 433 12.65 -6.39 4.34
N ALA A 434 12.17 -7.01 5.43
CA ALA A 434 10.74 -7.22 5.64
C ALA A 434 9.98 -5.87 5.72
N VAL A 435 10.50 -4.91 6.49
CA VAL A 435 9.90 -3.58 6.62
C VAL A 435 10.06 -2.75 5.34
N ARG A 436 11.20 -2.87 4.64
CA ARG A 436 11.39 -2.20 3.36
C ARG A 436 10.37 -2.64 2.31
N ARG A 437 10.06 -3.94 2.28
CA ARG A 437 9.06 -4.51 1.35
C ARG A 437 7.63 -4.19 1.77
N ARG A 438 7.36 -4.09 3.09
CA ARG A 438 6.04 -3.79 3.66
C ARG A 438 6.18 -2.73 4.75
N PRO A 439 6.23 -1.44 4.39
CA PRO A 439 6.41 -0.35 5.35
C PRO A 439 5.26 -0.22 6.35
N TYR A 440 4.10 -0.74 6.00
CA TYR A 440 2.89 -0.79 6.82
C TYR A 440 2.69 -2.20 7.36
N CYS A 441 3.23 -2.47 8.55
CA CYS A 441 3.12 -3.78 9.17
C CYS A 441 3.16 -3.71 10.70
N VAL A 442 2.71 -4.79 11.32
CA VAL A 442 2.93 -5.06 12.74
C VAL A 442 4.20 -5.91 12.86
N ILE A 443 5.16 -5.43 13.62
CA ILE A 443 6.38 -6.17 13.94
C ILE A 443 6.17 -6.86 15.29
N LEU A 444 6.17 -8.18 15.29
CA LEU A 444 6.05 -9.00 16.49
C LEU A 444 7.40 -9.62 16.82
N LEU A 445 8.03 -9.15 17.89
CA LEU A 445 9.24 -9.71 18.46
C LEU A 445 8.86 -10.66 19.60
N ASP A 446 8.87 -11.96 19.32
CA ASP A 446 8.41 -12.97 20.30
C ASP A 446 9.54 -13.34 21.27
N GLU A 447 9.22 -13.49 22.57
CA GLU A 447 10.16 -13.84 23.64
C GLU A 447 11.37 -12.87 23.75
N ILE A 448 11.08 -11.57 23.81
CA ILE A 448 12.09 -10.50 23.77
C ILE A 448 13.15 -10.63 24.89
N GLU A 449 12.81 -11.23 26.03
CA GLU A 449 13.73 -11.50 27.13
C GLU A 449 14.89 -12.42 26.78
N LYS A 450 14.79 -13.19 25.70
CA LYS A 450 15.85 -14.09 25.22
C LYS A 450 16.85 -13.43 24.28
N ALA A 451 16.52 -12.23 23.80
CA ALA A 451 17.36 -11.52 22.82
C ALA A 451 18.72 -11.12 23.42
N HIS A 452 19.77 -11.18 22.59
CA HIS A 452 21.06 -10.62 22.95
C HIS A 452 20.97 -9.10 23.20
N HIS A 453 21.78 -8.56 24.12
CA HIS A 453 21.73 -7.14 24.50
C HIS A 453 21.93 -6.16 23.33
N ASP A 454 22.65 -6.55 22.26
CA ASP A 454 22.84 -5.71 21.08
C ASP A 454 21.54 -5.52 20.27
N VAL A 455 20.56 -6.43 20.38
CA VAL A 455 19.22 -6.27 19.77
C VAL A 455 18.53 -5.04 20.36
N PHE A 456 18.66 -4.82 21.69
CA PHE A 456 18.05 -3.65 22.33
C PHE A 456 18.68 -2.34 21.85
N ASN A 457 19.98 -2.32 21.52
CA ASN A 457 20.63 -1.13 20.95
C ASN A 457 20.05 -0.78 19.57
N ILE A 458 19.74 -1.78 18.75
CA ILE A 458 19.06 -1.60 17.46
C ILE A 458 17.64 -1.09 17.67
N LEU A 459 16.90 -1.71 18.60
CA LEU A 459 15.53 -1.31 18.89
C LEU A 459 15.44 0.11 19.46
N LEU A 460 16.41 0.54 20.27
CA LEU A 460 16.46 1.93 20.75
C LEU A 460 16.51 2.93 19.59
N GLN A 461 17.30 2.68 18.55
CA GLN A 461 17.34 3.54 17.37
C GLN A 461 15.98 3.56 16.64
N VAL A 462 15.33 2.42 16.51
CA VAL A 462 14.00 2.33 15.88
C VAL A 462 12.95 3.06 16.71
N LEU A 463 12.94 2.89 18.04
CA LEU A 463 11.98 3.49 18.94
C LEU A 463 12.13 5.02 19.07
N ASP A 464 13.35 5.55 18.92
CA ASP A 464 13.61 6.99 19.02
C ASP A 464 13.45 7.73 17.69
N ASP A 465 14.12 7.21 16.64
CA ASP A 465 14.22 7.90 15.35
C ASP A 465 13.22 7.38 14.32
N GLY A 466 12.54 6.25 14.58
CA GLY A 466 11.65 5.58 13.62
C GLY A 466 12.35 5.17 12.33
N ARG A 467 13.67 4.95 12.39
CA ARG A 467 14.49 4.54 11.24
C ARG A 467 15.65 3.65 11.70
N LEU A 468 16.13 2.83 10.78
CA LEU A 468 17.27 1.95 11.01
C LEU A 468 18.12 1.89 9.75
N THR A 469 19.45 2.03 9.89
CA THR A 469 20.37 1.85 8.77
C THR A 469 20.75 0.37 8.67
N ASP A 470 20.54 -0.23 7.49
CA ASP A 470 20.91 -1.61 7.25
C ASP A 470 22.43 -1.81 7.03
N GLY A 471 22.85 -3.07 6.93
CA GLY A 471 24.26 -3.41 6.68
C GLY A 471 24.81 -2.91 5.34
N GLN A 472 23.95 -2.49 4.42
CA GLN A 472 24.32 -1.92 3.11
C GLN A 472 24.33 -0.38 3.11
N GLY A 473 24.06 0.25 4.26
CA GLY A 473 24.01 1.71 4.41
C GLY A 473 22.68 2.35 3.99
N ARG A 474 21.65 1.56 3.68
CA ARG A 474 20.32 2.08 3.33
C ARG A 474 19.52 2.37 4.58
N VAL A 475 18.80 3.49 4.60
CA VAL A 475 17.93 3.88 5.71
C VAL A 475 16.53 3.28 5.51
N VAL A 476 16.08 2.44 6.43
CA VAL A 476 14.76 1.83 6.45
C VAL A 476 13.85 2.59 7.41
N ASN A 477 12.64 2.93 6.96
CA ASN A 477 11.68 3.72 7.71
C ASN A 477 10.69 2.83 8.48
N PHE A 478 10.62 3.02 9.81
CA PHE A 478 9.75 2.28 10.72
C PHE A 478 8.57 3.10 11.26
N ARG A 479 8.40 4.35 10.81
CA ARG A 479 7.37 5.27 11.35
C ARG A 479 5.94 4.77 11.15
N ASN A 480 5.72 3.97 10.12
CA ASN A 480 4.41 3.41 9.80
C ASN A 480 4.21 1.99 10.37
N THR A 481 5.08 1.54 11.26
CA THR A 481 4.99 0.22 11.89
C THR A 481 4.44 0.31 13.30
N ILE A 482 3.89 -0.80 13.78
CA ILE A 482 3.59 -1.03 15.20
C ILE A 482 4.54 -2.12 15.69
N ILE A 483 5.25 -1.84 16.78
CA ILE A 483 6.23 -2.75 17.36
C ILE A 483 5.60 -3.40 18.60
N ILE A 484 5.49 -4.71 18.58
CA ILE A 484 4.97 -5.51 19.69
C ILE A 484 6.04 -6.49 20.12
N MET A 485 6.41 -6.44 21.38
CA MET A 485 7.37 -7.33 22.02
C MET A 485 6.63 -8.22 22.99
N THR A 486 6.66 -9.53 22.84
CA THR A 486 6.03 -10.43 23.82
C THR A 486 7.06 -10.93 24.81
N SER A 487 6.63 -11.11 26.06
CA SER A 487 7.47 -11.69 27.09
C SER A 487 6.64 -12.54 28.08
N ASN A 488 7.29 -13.54 28.64
CA ASN A 488 6.74 -14.40 29.67
C ASN A 488 7.21 -14.01 31.08
N ILE A 489 7.96 -12.92 31.21
CA ILE A 489 8.43 -12.39 32.50
C ILE A 489 7.23 -12.11 33.41
N GLY A 490 7.29 -12.56 34.65
CA GLY A 490 6.24 -12.35 35.66
C GLY A 490 4.98 -13.19 35.50
N SER A 491 4.95 -14.15 34.57
CA SER A 491 3.79 -15.00 34.31
C SER A 491 3.28 -15.72 35.56
N GLU A 492 4.18 -16.18 36.44
CA GLU A 492 3.82 -16.84 37.72
C GLU A 492 3.08 -15.88 38.65
N TRP A 493 3.55 -14.64 38.74
CA TRP A 493 2.89 -13.63 39.60
C TRP A 493 1.56 -13.16 39.02
N ILE A 494 1.44 -13.10 37.71
CA ILE A 494 0.17 -12.77 37.04
C ILE A 494 -0.87 -13.84 37.39
N MET A 495 -0.52 -15.11 37.31
CA MET A 495 -1.43 -16.21 37.70
C MET A 495 -1.81 -16.20 39.19
N GLU A 496 -0.87 -15.80 40.05
CA GLU A 496 -1.07 -15.81 41.50
C GLU A 496 -1.85 -14.57 42.03
N TYR A 497 -1.51 -13.38 41.53
CA TYR A 497 -1.95 -12.10 42.12
C TYR A 497 -2.97 -11.32 41.30
N GLN A 498 -3.27 -11.66 40.04
CA GLN A 498 -4.17 -10.85 39.18
C GLN A 498 -5.55 -10.57 39.83
N ASN A 499 -6.06 -11.51 40.63
CA ASN A 499 -7.38 -11.41 41.29
C ASN A 499 -7.29 -11.04 42.79
N ARG A 500 -6.09 -10.79 43.34
CA ARG A 500 -5.89 -10.58 44.78
C ARG A 500 -5.34 -9.20 45.11
N ASP A 501 -4.18 -8.85 44.55
CA ASP A 501 -3.45 -7.60 44.84
C ASP A 501 -2.74 -7.08 43.61
N ARG A 502 -3.40 -6.16 42.93
CA ARG A 502 -2.87 -5.56 41.69
C ARG A 502 -1.64 -4.66 41.91
N GLU A 503 -1.58 -3.96 43.07
CA GLU A 503 -0.45 -3.09 43.36
C GLU A 503 0.82 -3.91 43.61
N LEU A 504 0.71 -5.00 44.35
CA LEU A 504 1.82 -5.92 44.59
C LEU A 504 2.28 -6.58 43.29
N LEU A 505 1.34 -6.99 42.42
CA LEU A 505 1.63 -7.52 41.09
C LEU A 505 2.44 -6.53 40.27
N MET A 506 1.99 -5.28 40.18
CA MET A 506 2.68 -4.23 39.43
C MET A 506 4.09 -3.95 39.93
N ARG A 507 4.30 -3.95 41.26
CA ARG A 507 5.64 -3.78 41.88
C ARG A 507 6.56 -4.92 41.49
N LYS A 508 6.13 -6.16 41.61
CA LYS A 508 6.91 -7.36 41.27
C LYS A 508 7.27 -7.38 39.76
N ILE A 509 6.30 -7.08 38.91
CA ILE A 509 6.55 -7.00 37.45
C ILE A 509 7.56 -5.91 37.12
N ASN A 510 7.39 -4.71 37.67
CA ASN A 510 8.32 -3.61 37.43
C ASN A 510 9.75 -3.93 37.93
N GLU A 511 9.89 -4.61 39.02
CA GLU A 511 11.18 -5.06 39.56
C GLU A 511 11.82 -6.08 38.61
N ALA A 512 11.06 -7.07 38.15
CA ALA A 512 11.54 -8.07 37.21
C ALA A 512 11.92 -7.46 35.85
N LEU A 513 11.14 -6.51 35.35
CA LEU A 513 11.46 -5.80 34.09
C LEU A 513 12.77 -5.02 34.20
N ARG A 514 12.99 -4.31 35.31
CA ARG A 514 14.24 -3.57 35.56
C ARG A 514 15.46 -4.49 35.72
N HIS A 515 15.24 -5.72 36.09
CA HIS A 515 16.32 -6.72 36.17
C HIS A 515 16.73 -7.24 34.77
N HIS A 516 15.77 -7.37 33.86
CA HIS A 516 16.03 -7.93 32.51
C HIS A 516 16.31 -6.88 31.45
N PHE A 517 15.70 -5.70 31.57
CA PHE A 517 15.81 -4.62 30.59
C PHE A 517 16.44 -3.37 31.18
N ARG A 518 17.24 -2.69 30.38
CA ARG A 518 17.83 -1.40 30.80
C ARG A 518 16.72 -0.35 30.96
N PRO A 519 16.82 0.55 31.97
CA PRO A 519 15.83 1.61 32.18
C PRO A 519 15.61 2.49 30.96
N GLU A 520 16.67 2.78 30.20
CA GLU A 520 16.61 3.57 28.95
C GLU A 520 15.69 2.93 27.90
N PHE A 521 15.70 1.59 27.77
CA PHE A 521 14.83 0.87 26.85
C PHE A 521 13.37 0.90 27.32
N LEU A 522 13.11 0.63 28.59
CA LEU A 522 11.75 0.66 29.13
C LEU A 522 11.09 2.04 29.00
N ASN A 523 11.87 3.13 29.13
CA ASN A 523 11.38 4.51 29.00
C ASN A 523 11.05 4.91 27.55
N ARG A 524 11.47 4.12 26.54
CA ARG A 524 11.19 4.38 25.12
C ARG A 524 9.97 3.62 24.60
N VAL A 525 9.54 2.60 25.32
CA VAL A 525 8.33 1.85 25.01
C VAL A 525 7.12 2.67 25.46
N ASP A 526 6.11 2.77 24.58
CA ASP A 526 4.92 3.58 24.85
C ASP A 526 4.05 2.99 25.95
N GLU A 527 3.85 1.67 25.96
CA GLU A 527 2.99 1.00 26.95
C GLU A 527 3.51 -0.41 27.26
N ILE A 528 3.46 -0.76 28.55
CA ILE A 528 3.69 -2.11 29.05
C ILE A 528 2.35 -2.69 29.46
N ILE A 529 1.92 -3.74 28.78
CA ILE A 529 0.56 -4.27 28.86
C ILE A 529 0.59 -5.67 29.46
N ILE A 530 -0.19 -5.86 30.52
CA ILE A 530 -0.32 -7.15 31.19
C ILE A 530 -1.53 -7.89 30.65
N PHE A 531 -1.31 -9.09 30.15
CA PHE A 531 -2.35 -10.01 29.73
C PHE A 531 -2.78 -10.90 30.89
N ASN A 532 -4.06 -10.86 31.21
CA ASN A 532 -4.63 -11.66 32.27
C ASN A 532 -4.71 -13.15 31.89
N ALA A 533 -4.60 -14.03 32.86
CA ALA A 533 -4.88 -15.44 32.66
C ALA A 533 -6.36 -15.65 32.32
N LEU A 534 -6.64 -16.60 31.41
CA LEU A 534 -7.99 -16.87 30.93
C LEU A 534 -8.79 -17.72 31.96
N GLY A 535 -10.05 -17.35 32.19
CA GLY A 535 -10.99 -18.15 32.96
C GLY A 535 -11.86 -19.06 32.08
N LYS A 536 -12.72 -19.87 32.72
CA LYS A 536 -13.61 -20.83 32.03
C LYS A 536 -14.53 -20.13 31.01
N GLU A 537 -15.09 -18.98 31.35
CA GLU A 537 -16.02 -18.24 30.50
C GLU A 537 -15.32 -17.73 29.23
N GLN A 538 -14.10 -17.21 29.38
CA GLN A 538 -13.31 -16.75 28.23
C GLN A 538 -12.92 -17.91 27.29
N ILE A 539 -12.62 -19.09 27.84
CA ILE A 539 -12.35 -20.28 27.04
C ILE A 539 -13.58 -20.70 26.23
N MET A 540 -14.78 -20.64 26.81
CA MET A 540 -16.01 -20.93 26.06
C MET A 540 -16.23 -19.96 24.89
N GLN A 541 -15.99 -18.67 25.09
CA GLN A 541 -16.07 -17.68 24.03
C GLN A 541 -15.02 -17.93 22.93
N ILE A 542 -13.80 -18.36 23.29
CA ILE A 542 -12.77 -18.71 22.32
C ILE A 542 -13.19 -19.94 21.49
N ILE A 543 -13.87 -20.92 22.11
CA ILE A 543 -14.44 -22.08 21.39
C ILE A 543 -15.42 -21.58 20.33
N ASP A 544 -16.34 -20.66 20.68
CA ASP A 544 -17.31 -20.11 19.75
C ASP A 544 -16.63 -19.40 18.56
N ILE A 545 -15.58 -18.61 18.80
CA ILE A 545 -14.79 -17.97 17.75
C ILE A 545 -14.14 -19.02 16.83
N GLN A 546 -13.56 -20.10 17.38
CA GLN A 546 -12.92 -21.14 16.58
C GLN A 546 -13.94 -21.92 15.73
N ILE A 547 -15.12 -22.18 16.26
CA ILE A 547 -16.20 -22.84 15.51
C ILE A 547 -16.76 -21.91 14.42
N ASN A 548 -16.90 -20.62 14.68
CA ASN A 548 -17.28 -19.66 13.66
C ASN A 548 -16.23 -19.60 12.51
N ASN A 549 -14.94 -19.66 12.83
CA ASN A 549 -13.89 -19.77 11.84
C ASN A 549 -13.96 -21.08 11.03
N LEU A 550 -14.35 -22.18 11.67
CA LEU A 550 -14.61 -23.46 10.98
C LEU A 550 -15.81 -23.32 10.04
N ASN A 551 -16.92 -22.71 10.51
CA ASN A 551 -18.12 -22.46 9.71
C ASN A 551 -17.82 -21.60 8.47
N THR A 552 -16.98 -20.58 8.58
CA THR A 552 -16.56 -19.76 7.43
C THR A 552 -15.86 -20.61 6.38
N ARG A 553 -15.01 -21.57 6.77
CA ARG A 553 -14.35 -22.52 5.84
C ARG A 553 -15.33 -23.53 5.22
N LEU A 554 -16.37 -23.92 5.96
CA LEU A 554 -17.39 -24.87 5.51
C LEU A 554 -18.52 -24.21 4.69
N ALA A 555 -18.60 -22.88 4.72
CA ALA A 555 -19.64 -22.12 4.00
C ALA A 555 -19.62 -22.36 2.49
N GLU A 556 -18.44 -22.62 1.88
CA GLU A 556 -18.31 -22.99 0.47
C GLU A 556 -19.08 -24.28 0.11
N LYS A 557 -19.25 -25.18 1.10
CA LYS A 557 -20.02 -26.43 0.97
C LYS A 557 -21.44 -26.31 1.55
N GLY A 558 -21.84 -25.14 2.02
CA GLY A 558 -23.14 -24.91 2.65
C GLY A 558 -23.32 -25.63 4.00
N ILE A 559 -22.26 -26.19 4.59
CA ILE A 559 -22.33 -26.93 5.86
C ILE A 559 -22.13 -25.96 7.02
N SER A 560 -22.97 -26.09 8.07
CA SER A 560 -22.83 -25.33 9.31
C SER A 560 -22.73 -26.26 10.52
N VAL A 561 -21.86 -25.92 11.49
CA VAL A 561 -21.59 -26.70 12.69
C VAL A 561 -22.00 -25.89 13.92
N GLU A 562 -22.78 -26.47 14.81
CA GLU A 562 -23.13 -25.92 16.12
C GLU A 562 -22.75 -26.90 17.22
N LEU A 563 -22.22 -26.37 18.34
CA LEU A 563 -21.88 -27.19 19.50
C LEU A 563 -22.93 -27.04 20.59
N THR A 564 -23.31 -28.15 21.24
CA THR A 564 -24.10 -28.12 22.47
C THR A 564 -23.28 -27.57 23.66
N SER A 565 -23.96 -27.15 24.72
CA SER A 565 -23.32 -26.67 25.97
C SER A 565 -22.41 -27.72 26.58
N GLU A 566 -22.84 -28.98 26.56
CA GLU A 566 -22.09 -30.13 27.09
C GLU A 566 -20.78 -30.37 26.29
N CYS A 567 -20.86 -30.25 24.98
CA CYS A 567 -19.71 -30.38 24.11
C CYS A 567 -18.71 -29.22 24.34
N LYS A 568 -19.18 -27.97 24.51
CA LYS A 568 -18.33 -26.83 24.85
C LYS A 568 -17.65 -26.99 26.18
N GLU A 569 -18.36 -27.50 27.20
CA GLU A 569 -17.79 -27.80 28.53
C GLU A 569 -16.69 -28.86 28.43
N PHE A 570 -16.94 -29.95 27.73
CA PHE A 570 -15.94 -30.99 27.50
C PHE A 570 -14.69 -30.40 26.82
N LEU A 571 -14.86 -29.65 25.73
CA LEU A 571 -13.75 -29.01 25.01
C LEU A 571 -13.00 -28.02 25.90
N SER A 572 -13.70 -27.29 26.78
CA SER A 572 -13.07 -26.36 27.72
C SER A 572 -12.21 -27.08 28.76
N GLN A 573 -12.60 -28.27 29.21
CA GLN A 573 -11.82 -29.08 30.17
C GLN A 573 -10.58 -29.70 29.49
N VAL A 574 -10.70 -30.24 28.28
CA VAL A 574 -9.59 -30.92 27.59
C VAL A 574 -8.66 -29.91 26.88
N GLY A 575 -9.21 -28.78 26.45
CA GLY A 575 -8.49 -27.77 25.68
C GLY A 575 -7.85 -26.64 26.52
N PHE A 576 -8.00 -26.64 27.82
CA PHE A 576 -7.40 -25.66 28.72
C PHE A 576 -6.35 -26.29 29.64
N ASP A 577 -5.22 -25.62 29.75
CA ASP A 577 -4.17 -25.94 30.70
C ASP A 577 -3.73 -24.66 31.44
N PRO A 578 -3.62 -24.66 32.77
CA PRO A 578 -3.24 -23.46 33.53
C PRO A 578 -1.90 -22.84 33.10
N HIS A 579 -0.93 -23.64 32.63
CA HIS A 579 0.40 -23.17 32.19
C HIS A 579 0.44 -22.79 30.71
N PHE A 580 -0.34 -23.48 29.86
CA PHE A 580 -0.36 -23.29 28.41
C PHE A 580 -1.58 -22.51 27.90
N GLY A 581 -2.49 -22.09 28.79
CA GLY A 581 -3.70 -21.33 28.48
C GLY A 581 -4.60 -22.02 27.46
N ALA A 582 -5.08 -21.28 26.48
CA ALA A 582 -5.91 -21.80 25.39
C ALA A 582 -5.11 -22.45 24.22
N ARG A 583 -3.78 -22.61 24.32
CA ARG A 583 -2.97 -23.17 23.24
C ARG A 583 -3.35 -24.63 22.90
N PRO A 584 -3.70 -25.51 23.87
CA PRO A 584 -4.17 -26.86 23.58
C PRO A 584 -5.55 -26.93 22.92
N LEU A 585 -6.37 -25.88 23.05
CA LEU A 585 -7.76 -25.85 22.57
C LEU A 585 -7.86 -26.10 21.06
N LYS A 586 -7.00 -25.48 20.27
CA LYS A 586 -6.99 -25.69 18.82
C LYS A 586 -6.75 -27.16 18.44
N ARG A 587 -5.87 -27.83 19.18
CA ARG A 587 -5.60 -29.27 18.97
C ARG A 587 -6.79 -30.13 19.42
N ALA A 588 -7.46 -29.73 20.52
CA ALA A 588 -8.66 -30.41 20.99
C ALA A 588 -9.79 -30.29 19.95
N ILE A 589 -10.06 -29.10 19.42
CA ILE A 589 -11.05 -28.89 18.35
C ILE A 589 -10.68 -29.73 17.13
N GLN A 590 -9.44 -29.69 16.68
CA GLN A 590 -8.99 -30.49 15.53
C GLN A 590 -9.22 -32.00 15.78
N ARG A 591 -8.82 -32.50 16.94
CA ARG A 591 -8.91 -33.94 17.27
C ARG A 591 -10.34 -34.41 17.43
N TYR A 592 -11.16 -33.65 18.13
CA TYR A 592 -12.49 -34.08 18.54
C TYR A 592 -13.61 -33.60 17.63
N ILE A 593 -13.40 -32.55 16.87
CA ILE A 593 -14.43 -31.97 15.97
C ILE A 593 -14.00 -32.09 14.51
N GLU A 594 -12.88 -31.45 14.08
CA GLU A 594 -12.53 -31.34 12.66
C GLU A 594 -12.23 -32.72 12.02
N ASN A 595 -11.44 -33.56 12.70
CA ASN A 595 -11.09 -34.88 12.13
C ASN A 595 -12.29 -35.81 12.01
N PRO A 596 -13.15 -36.01 13.04
CA PRO A 596 -14.35 -36.83 12.91
C PRO A 596 -15.34 -36.24 11.90
N LEU A 597 -15.57 -34.92 11.91
CA LEU A 597 -16.41 -34.25 10.94
C LEU A 597 -15.97 -34.49 9.49
N ALA A 598 -14.66 -34.44 9.24
CA ALA A 598 -14.09 -34.73 7.92
C ALA A 598 -14.36 -36.19 7.50
N GLN A 599 -14.29 -37.13 8.44
CA GLN A 599 -14.61 -38.54 8.15
C GLN A 599 -16.09 -38.72 7.79
N GLU A 600 -17.02 -38.07 8.50
CA GLU A 600 -18.45 -38.14 8.23
C GLU A 600 -18.82 -37.50 6.88
N ILE A 601 -18.15 -36.40 6.51
CA ILE A 601 -18.30 -35.75 5.19
C ILE A 601 -17.80 -36.67 4.08
N ILE A 602 -16.61 -37.28 4.25
CA ILE A 602 -16.04 -38.19 3.24
C ILE A 602 -16.85 -39.48 3.11
N ALA A 603 -17.41 -39.99 4.24
CA ALA A 603 -18.30 -41.14 4.24
C ALA A 603 -19.68 -40.86 3.59
N GLY A 604 -20.00 -39.61 3.30
CA GLY A 604 -21.29 -39.22 2.70
C GLY A 604 -22.46 -39.16 3.69
N ASN A 605 -22.17 -39.25 5.00
CA ASN A 605 -23.17 -39.13 6.06
C ASN A 605 -23.61 -37.68 6.29
N ILE A 606 -22.73 -36.71 5.98
CA ILE A 606 -23.01 -35.27 5.98
C ILE A 606 -22.92 -34.76 4.53
N LYS A 607 -23.97 -34.13 4.07
CA LYS A 607 -24.10 -33.63 2.69
C LYS A 607 -24.00 -32.12 2.63
N GLU A 608 -23.79 -31.58 1.43
CA GLU A 608 -23.82 -30.13 1.19
C GLU A 608 -25.21 -29.56 1.57
N GLY A 609 -25.18 -28.47 2.35
CA GLY A 609 -26.38 -27.82 2.87
C GLY A 609 -26.85 -28.32 4.23
N ASP A 610 -26.20 -29.31 4.83
CA ASP A 610 -26.63 -29.86 6.13
C ASP A 610 -26.18 -28.96 7.30
N LYS A 611 -27.05 -28.86 8.31
CA LYS A 611 -26.71 -28.30 9.62
C LYS A 611 -26.34 -29.43 10.56
N VAL A 612 -25.12 -29.39 11.11
CA VAL A 612 -24.54 -30.41 12.00
C VAL A 612 -24.53 -29.90 13.43
N VAL A 613 -25.24 -30.58 14.32
CA VAL A 613 -25.17 -30.34 15.77
C VAL A 613 -24.25 -31.37 16.39
N VAL A 614 -23.21 -30.88 17.08
CA VAL A 614 -22.23 -31.72 17.74
C VAL A 614 -22.52 -31.75 19.22
N ASP A 615 -22.77 -32.94 19.75
CA ASP A 615 -23.10 -33.18 21.14
C ASP A 615 -22.10 -34.12 21.84
N TYR A 616 -21.99 -34.00 23.15
CA TYR A 616 -21.15 -34.86 23.99
C TYR A 616 -22.01 -35.66 24.92
N LYS A 617 -22.21 -36.98 24.65
CA LYS A 617 -23.01 -37.90 25.44
C LYS A 617 -22.25 -39.20 25.67
N ASP A 618 -22.36 -39.74 26.91
CA ASP A 618 -21.81 -41.04 27.27
C ASP A 618 -20.30 -41.18 27.04
N GLY A 619 -19.53 -40.07 27.15
CA GLY A 619 -18.10 -40.08 26.95
C GLY A 619 -17.63 -39.96 25.48
N ASN A 620 -18.57 -39.83 24.52
CA ASN A 620 -18.29 -39.75 23.09
C ASN A 620 -18.93 -38.50 22.44
N ILE A 621 -18.28 -38.01 21.40
CA ILE A 621 -18.83 -36.95 20.56
C ILE A 621 -19.73 -37.59 19.49
N LYS A 622 -20.93 -37.07 19.34
CA LYS A 622 -21.91 -37.49 18.36
C LYS A 622 -22.24 -36.33 17.41
N PHE A 623 -22.39 -36.64 16.13
CA PHE A 623 -22.78 -35.70 15.09
C PHE A 623 -24.23 -35.98 14.69
N GLU A 624 -25.12 -35.03 14.95
CA GLU A 624 -26.52 -35.11 14.54
C GLU A 624 -26.75 -34.17 13.36
N THR A 625 -27.19 -34.71 12.22
CA THR A 625 -27.46 -33.91 11.03
C THR A 625 -28.92 -33.52 10.96
N THR A 626 -29.19 -32.25 10.75
CA THR A 626 -30.54 -31.76 10.40
C THR A 626 -30.50 -31.33 8.95
N SER A 627 -31.14 -32.12 8.06
CA SER A 627 -31.16 -31.76 6.64
C SER A 627 -32.06 -30.53 6.42
N ALA A 628 -31.62 -29.60 5.57
CA ALA A 628 -32.39 -28.40 5.20
C ALA A 628 -33.75 -28.71 4.53
N ALA A 629 -34.00 -29.98 4.17
CA ALA A 629 -35.25 -30.43 3.61
C ALA A 629 -36.42 -30.53 4.61
N SER A 630 -36.15 -30.42 5.94
CA SER A 630 -37.17 -30.60 7.01
C SER A 630 -37.83 -29.29 7.49
N VAL A 631 -37.51 -28.14 6.90
CA VAL A 631 -38.08 -26.82 7.28
C VAL A 631 -39.02 -26.29 6.20
N LYS A 632 -39.76 -27.16 5.54
CA LYS A 632 -40.94 -26.78 4.75
C LYS A 632 -42.12 -27.65 5.22
N VAL A 633 -42.75 -27.29 6.33
CA VAL A 633 -44.18 -27.48 6.62
C VAL A 633 -44.65 -26.27 7.41
#